data_1ef00838428fafcac8b4d8d4ca674beb
#
_entry.id   1ef00838428fafcac8b4d8d4ca674beb
#
_cell.length_a   1.000
_cell.length_b   1.000
_cell.length_c   1.000
_cell.angle_alpha   90.00
_cell.angle_beta   90.00
_cell.angle_gamma   90.00
#
_symmetry.space_group_name_H-M   'P 1'
#
loop_
_entity.id
_entity.type
_entity.pdbx_description
1 polymer ?
#
loop_
_entity_poly.entity_id
_entity_poly.type
_entity_poly.pdbx_seq_one_letter_code
_entity_poly.pdbx_strand_id
1 'polypeptide(L)'
;MGAARRNAGHAGGARDAKRAPRRAPSAFKREAYFALEDVRRGNAVARVVGIALFALIVANAILVFAETQPGIPAGVSAALLAFGLASSVCFGLEYAARLWTADLVHPDASPARARMRYALSPMGIIDLLAFAPGLLVLFVPVSSSMLNAARIIRLVRLIKLSRYMRGLRS
;
A
#
# COMPACT_ATOMS: atom_id res chain seq x y z
N MET A 1 53.73 38.14 -11.82
CA MET A 1 52.60 37.82 -10.92
C MET A 1 51.50 37.21 -11.77
N GLY A 2 51.22 35.90 -11.65
CA GLY A 2 50.25 35.24 -12.50
C GLY A 2 50.35 33.73 -12.46
N ALA A 3 50.01 33.08 -11.34
CA ALA A 3 49.81 31.62 -11.32
C ALA A 3 49.08 31.22 -10.05
N ALA A 4 47.76 31.21 -10.08
CA ALA A 4 46.93 30.47 -9.10
C ALA A 4 45.46 30.50 -9.51
N ARG A 5 45.09 29.80 -10.56
CA ARG A 5 43.66 29.43 -10.86
C ARG A 5 43.61 28.20 -11.75
N ARG A 6 43.94 27.05 -11.24
CA ARG A 6 43.61 25.74 -11.83
C ARG A 6 43.64 24.70 -10.69
N ASN A 7 42.52 24.41 -10.06
CA ASN A 7 42.20 23.12 -9.43
C ASN A 7 40.90 23.19 -8.60
N ALA A 8 39.78 23.51 -9.25
CA ALA A 8 38.46 23.38 -8.62
C ALA A 8 37.47 22.58 -9.49
N GLY A 9 37.93 21.84 -10.51
CA GLY A 9 37.07 21.16 -11.48
C GLY A 9 37.00 19.65 -11.39
N HIS A 10 37.72 18.99 -10.48
CA HIS A 10 37.84 17.51 -10.53
C HIS A 10 37.17 16.74 -9.42
N ALA A 11 36.50 17.37 -8.47
CA ALA A 11 35.82 16.65 -7.38
C ALA A 11 34.36 16.27 -7.68
N GLY A 12 33.75 16.82 -8.73
CA GLY A 12 32.36 16.52 -9.12
C GLY A 12 32.19 15.24 -9.93
N GLY A 13 33.17 14.90 -10.77
CA GLY A 13 33.05 13.78 -11.71
C GLY A 13 33.19 12.38 -11.10
N ALA A 14 33.79 12.25 -9.92
CA ALA A 14 34.03 10.94 -9.30
C ALA A 14 32.79 10.36 -8.56
N ARG A 15 31.78 11.15 -8.26
CA ARG A 15 30.56 10.71 -7.61
C ARG A 15 29.49 10.20 -8.59
N ASP A 16 29.51 10.67 -9.84
CA ASP A 16 28.59 10.22 -10.89
C ASP A 16 29.00 8.91 -11.55
N ALA A 17 30.28 8.56 -11.53
CA ALA A 17 30.80 7.33 -12.18
C ALA A 17 30.41 6.01 -11.46
N LYS A 18 29.80 6.04 -10.26
CA LYS A 18 29.40 4.82 -9.50
C LYS A 18 27.95 4.42 -9.63
N ARG A 19 27.11 5.11 -10.39
CA ARG A 19 25.74 4.66 -10.69
C ARG A 19 25.77 3.78 -11.94
N ALA A 20 25.88 2.47 -11.74
CA ALA A 20 25.59 1.51 -12.80
C ALA A 20 24.23 1.85 -13.44
N PRO A 21 24.09 1.77 -14.78
CA PRO A 21 22.84 2.09 -15.46
C PRO A 21 21.73 1.17 -14.91
N ARG A 22 20.71 1.77 -14.31
CA ARG A 22 19.57 1.01 -13.81
C ARG A 22 18.87 0.37 -15.00
N ARG A 23 18.70 -0.94 -14.98
CA ARG A 23 17.85 -1.62 -15.96
C ARG A 23 16.49 -0.92 -16.01
N ALA A 24 16.04 -0.60 -17.21
CA ALA A 24 14.71 -0.04 -17.42
C ALA A 24 13.66 -0.94 -16.75
N PRO A 25 12.70 -0.37 -16.01
CA PRO A 25 11.65 -1.15 -15.36
C PRO A 25 10.86 -1.93 -16.41
N SER A 26 10.49 -3.18 -16.12
CA SER A 26 9.69 -4.00 -17.03
C SER A 26 8.37 -3.31 -17.36
N ALA A 27 7.84 -3.52 -18.56
CA ALA A 27 6.54 -2.96 -18.99
C ALA A 27 5.44 -3.30 -17.96
N PHE A 28 5.38 -4.53 -17.51
CA PHE A 28 4.43 -5.00 -16.48
C PHE A 28 4.53 -4.20 -15.16
N LYS A 29 5.74 -3.88 -14.72
CA LYS A 29 5.93 -3.08 -13.50
C LYS A 29 5.42 -1.63 -13.66
N ARG A 30 5.59 -1.07 -14.85
CA ARG A 30 5.06 0.26 -15.19
C ARG A 30 3.54 0.26 -15.25
N GLU A 31 2.94 -0.77 -15.84
CA GLU A 31 1.49 -0.93 -15.89
C GLU A 31 0.88 -1.09 -14.49
N ALA A 32 1.49 -1.93 -13.64
CA ALA A 32 1.08 -2.08 -12.24
C ALA A 32 1.16 -0.75 -11.47
N TYR A 33 2.21 0.03 -11.69
CA TYR A 33 2.32 1.36 -11.10
C TYR A 33 1.20 2.28 -11.57
N PHE A 34 0.94 2.34 -12.88
CA PHE A 34 -0.13 3.19 -13.42
C PHE A 34 -1.52 2.74 -12.97
N ALA A 35 -1.76 1.45 -12.81
CA ALA A 35 -3.03 0.92 -12.30
C ALA A 35 -3.29 1.31 -10.83
N LEU A 36 -2.24 1.44 -10.01
CA LEU A 36 -2.35 1.69 -8.58
C LEU A 36 -2.26 3.18 -8.20
N GLU A 37 -1.52 3.98 -8.97
CA GLU A 37 -1.18 5.36 -8.58
C GLU A 37 -1.84 6.41 -9.48
N ASP A 38 -2.19 6.10 -10.72
CA ASP A 38 -2.51 7.11 -11.75
C ASP A 38 -4.01 7.23 -12.06
N VAL A 39 -4.83 7.30 -11.00
CA VAL A 39 -6.28 7.63 -11.16
C VAL A 39 -6.48 9.00 -11.85
N ARG A 40 -5.50 9.90 -11.73
CA ARG A 40 -5.58 11.28 -12.27
C ARG A 40 -5.37 11.38 -13.77
N ARG A 41 -4.70 10.42 -14.42
CA ARG A 41 -4.37 10.47 -15.85
C ARG A 41 -5.45 9.85 -16.77
N GLY A 42 -6.65 9.58 -16.25
CA GLY A 42 -7.74 9.06 -17.08
C GLY A 42 -7.62 7.59 -17.46
N ASN A 43 -6.71 6.84 -16.82
CA ASN A 43 -6.58 5.41 -17.03
C ASN A 43 -7.82 4.68 -16.47
N ALA A 44 -8.63 4.08 -17.35
CA ALA A 44 -9.85 3.35 -16.97
C ALA A 44 -9.54 2.23 -15.98
N VAL A 45 -8.41 1.52 -16.13
CA VAL A 45 -7.98 0.44 -15.23
C VAL A 45 -7.72 0.98 -13.82
N ALA A 46 -6.98 2.08 -13.70
CA ALA A 46 -6.71 2.70 -12.41
C ALA A 46 -7.99 3.17 -11.70
N ARG A 47 -8.96 3.68 -12.49
CA ARG A 47 -10.27 4.10 -11.96
C ARG A 47 -11.06 2.89 -11.44
N VAL A 48 -11.13 1.80 -12.22
CA VAL A 48 -11.84 0.58 -11.82
C VAL A 48 -11.20 -0.03 -10.56
N VAL A 49 -9.88 -0.15 -10.52
CA VAL A 49 -9.16 -0.65 -9.34
C VAL A 49 -9.43 0.25 -8.13
N GLY A 50 -9.37 1.57 -8.30
CA GLY A 50 -9.66 2.53 -7.22
C GLY A 50 -11.08 2.41 -6.69
N ILE A 51 -12.09 2.31 -7.57
CA ILE A 51 -13.50 2.11 -7.17
C ILE A 51 -13.69 0.76 -6.49
N ALA A 52 -13.10 -0.32 -7.02
CA ALA A 52 -13.19 -1.64 -6.41
C ALA A 52 -12.60 -1.67 -5.00
N LEU A 53 -11.42 -1.08 -4.80
CA LEU A 53 -10.78 -0.98 -3.48
C LEU A 53 -11.60 -0.09 -2.52
N PHE A 54 -12.16 1.01 -3.02
CA PHE A 54 -13.07 1.85 -2.25
C PHE A 54 -14.30 1.07 -1.79
N ALA A 55 -14.99 0.38 -2.73
CA ALA A 55 -16.15 -0.45 -2.42
C ALA A 55 -15.80 -1.55 -1.41
N LEU A 56 -14.63 -2.17 -1.53
CA LEU A 56 -14.15 -3.18 -0.60
C LEU A 56 -13.94 -2.62 0.80
N ILE A 57 -13.43 -1.39 0.94
CA ILE A 57 -13.28 -0.73 2.24
C ILE A 57 -14.65 -0.46 2.87
N VAL A 58 -15.60 0.06 2.09
CA VAL A 58 -16.97 0.32 2.57
C VAL A 58 -17.66 -0.98 2.99
N ALA A 59 -17.56 -2.04 2.17
CA ALA A 59 -18.10 -3.35 2.50
C ALA A 59 -17.50 -3.91 3.79
N ASN A 60 -16.18 -3.77 4.02
CA ASN A 60 -15.55 -4.17 5.29
C ASN A 60 -16.04 -3.34 6.49
N ALA A 61 -16.35 -2.05 6.32
CA ALA A 61 -16.94 -1.25 7.39
C ALA A 61 -18.31 -1.77 7.79
N ILE A 62 -19.16 -2.04 6.80
CA ILE A 62 -20.51 -2.65 7.03
C ILE A 62 -20.35 -4.00 7.73
N LEU A 63 -19.39 -4.82 7.31
CA LEU A 63 -19.11 -6.12 7.90
C LEU A 63 -18.77 -6.01 9.39
N VAL A 64 -17.94 -5.05 9.80
CA VAL A 64 -17.62 -4.84 11.21
C VAL A 64 -18.88 -4.53 12.02
N PHE A 65 -19.79 -3.71 11.50
CA PHE A 65 -21.07 -3.45 12.14
C PHE A 65 -21.95 -4.71 12.20
N ALA A 66 -21.98 -5.51 11.14
CA ALA A 66 -22.74 -6.76 11.12
C ALA A 66 -22.22 -7.75 12.18
N GLU A 67 -20.89 -7.86 12.34
CA GLU A 67 -20.27 -8.75 13.35
C GLU A 67 -20.57 -8.34 14.80
N THR A 68 -21.03 -7.11 15.07
CA THR A 68 -21.38 -6.64 16.42
C THR A 68 -22.81 -7.00 16.84
N GLN A 69 -23.65 -7.50 15.92
CA GLN A 69 -25.03 -7.84 16.23
C GLN A 69 -25.09 -9.14 17.03
N PRO A 70 -25.88 -9.18 18.11
CA PRO A 70 -26.10 -10.42 18.88
C PRO A 70 -26.97 -11.41 18.08
N GLY A 71 -26.72 -12.71 18.23
CA GLY A 71 -27.59 -13.75 17.66
C GLY A 71 -27.36 -14.05 16.18
N ILE A 72 -26.22 -13.73 15.63
CA ILE A 72 -25.88 -14.05 14.23
C ILE A 72 -25.82 -15.58 14.05
N PRO A 73 -26.50 -16.15 13.05
CA PRO A 73 -26.41 -17.58 12.74
C PRO A 73 -24.97 -17.98 12.38
N ALA A 74 -24.56 -19.20 12.77
CA ALA A 74 -23.17 -19.68 12.53
C ALA A 74 -22.75 -19.64 11.06
N GLY A 75 -23.67 -19.93 10.13
CA GLY A 75 -23.37 -19.83 8.69
C GLY A 75 -23.07 -18.40 8.23
N VAL A 76 -23.77 -17.41 8.77
CA VAL A 76 -23.54 -16.00 8.45
C VAL A 76 -22.20 -15.55 9.05
N SER A 77 -21.88 -15.92 10.29
CA SER A 77 -20.61 -15.56 10.92
C SER A 77 -19.40 -16.15 10.15
N ALA A 78 -19.53 -17.39 9.66
CA ALA A 78 -18.51 -18.02 8.82
C ALA A 78 -18.32 -17.26 7.49
N ALA A 79 -19.41 -16.85 6.83
CA ALA A 79 -19.34 -16.07 5.60
C ALA A 79 -18.70 -14.68 5.82
N LEU A 80 -19.04 -14.00 6.93
CA LEU A 80 -18.43 -12.72 7.31
C LEU A 80 -16.92 -12.88 7.55
N LEU A 81 -16.50 -13.94 8.23
CA LEU A 81 -15.08 -14.25 8.44
C LEU A 81 -14.35 -14.50 7.10
N ALA A 82 -14.92 -15.33 6.23
CA ALA A 82 -14.35 -15.65 4.92
C ALA A 82 -14.18 -14.38 4.07
N PHE A 83 -15.19 -13.50 4.03
CA PHE A 83 -15.11 -12.23 3.33
C PHE A 83 -14.03 -11.31 3.93
N GLY A 84 -13.94 -11.24 5.27
CA GLY A 84 -12.90 -10.45 5.95
C GLY A 84 -11.49 -10.93 5.64
N LEU A 85 -11.27 -12.25 5.56
CA LEU A 85 -10.00 -12.85 5.16
C LEU A 85 -9.67 -12.58 3.69
N ALA A 86 -10.63 -12.80 2.78
CA ALA A 86 -10.46 -12.50 1.36
C ALA A 86 -10.11 -11.02 1.12
N SER A 87 -10.79 -10.11 1.82
CA SER A 87 -10.48 -8.68 1.78
C SER A 87 -9.08 -8.38 2.28
N SER A 88 -8.63 -9.05 3.36
CA SER A 88 -7.28 -8.87 3.90
C SER A 88 -6.22 -9.32 2.91
N VAL A 89 -6.43 -10.44 2.22
CA VAL A 89 -5.55 -10.90 1.13
C VAL A 89 -5.51 -9.88 0.00
N CYS A 90 -6.66 -9.35 -0.42
CA CYS A 90 -6.73 -8.34 -1.48
C CYS A 90 -5.95 -7.07 -1.12
N PHE A 91 -6.09 -6.53 0.10
CA PHE A 91 -5.32 -5.39 0.57
C PHE A 91 -3.83 -5.72 0.74
N GLY A 92 -3.49 -6.95 1.12
CA GLY A 92 -2.10 -7.41 1.18
C GLY A 92 -1.43 -7.45 -0.19
N LEU A 93 -2.16 -7.91 -1.21
CA LEU A 93 -1.67 -7.89 -2.60
C LEU A 93 -1.51 -6.47 -3.13
N GLU A 94 -2.45 -5.57 -2.84
CA GLU A 94 -2.33 -4.15 -3.15
C GLU A 94 -1.07 -3.55 -2.50
N TYR A 95 -0.86 -3.81 -1.21
CA TYR A 95 0.33 -3.34 -0.49
C TYR A 95 1.62 -3.87 -1.10
N ALA A 96 1.67 -5.17 -1.39
CA ALA A 96 2.83 -5.81 -2.02
C ALA A 96 3.13 -5.20 -3.39
N ALA A 97 2.11 -4.94 -4.21
CA ALA A 97 2.25 -4.32 -5.51
C ALA A 97 2.79 -2.88 -5.40
N ARG A 98 2.30 -2.08 -4.43
CA ARG A 98 2.81 -0.74 -4.14
C ARG A 98 4.26 -0.77 -3.64
N LEU A 99 4.58 -1.70 -2.75
CA LEU A 99 5.95 -1.89 -2.26
C LEU A 99 6.90 -2.30 -3.39
N TRP A 100 6.43 -3.14 -4.31
CA TRP A 100 7.20 -3.55 -5.48
C TRP A 100 7.45 -2.40 -6.46
N THR A 101 6.49 -1.48 -6.61
CA THR A 101 6.58 -0.32 -7.51
C THR A 101 7.19 0.92 -6.85
N ALA A 102 7.52 0.88 -5.56
CA ALA A 102 8.02 2.03 -4.79
C ALA A 102 9.32 2.64 -5.35
N ASP A 103 10.14 1.87 -6.05
CA ASP A 103 11.36 2.37 -6.70
C ASP A 103 11.08 3.24 -7.95
N LEU A 104 9.87 3.15 -8.51
CA LEU A 104 9.42 4.06 -9.58
C LEU A 104 9.03 5.43 -9.03
N VAL A 105 8.55 5.47 -7.77
CA VAL A 105 8.22 6.72 -7.06
C VAL A 105 9.49 7.45 -6.58
N HIS A 106 10.53 6.69 -6.23
CA HIS A 106 11.79 7.22 -5.70
C HIS A 106 12.99 6.81 -6.56
N PRO A 107 13.15 7.39 -7.76
CA PRO A 107 14.22 7.01 -8.70
C PRO A 107 15.63 7.29 -8.17
N ASP A 108 15.76 8.19 -7.19
CA ASP A 108 17.05 8.56 -6.58
C ASP A 108 17.54 7.60 -5.51
N ALA A 109 16.66 6.75 -4.95
CA ALA A 109 17.00 5.80 -3.90
C ALA A 109 17.27 4.39 -4.47
N SER A 110 18.07 3.56 -3.79
CA SER A 110 18.19 2.14 -4.15
C SER A 110 16.83 1.44 -3.99
N PRO A 111 16.54 0.35 -4.74
CA PRO A 111 15.25 -0.34 -4.66
C PRO A 111 14.86 -0.74 -3.23
N ALA A 112 15.82 -1.21 -2.43
CA ALA A 112 15.60 -1.56 -1.03
C ALA A 112 15.23 -0.33 -0.17
N ARG A 113 15.95 0.79 -0.37
CA ARG A 113 15.70 2.04 0.35
C ARG A 113 14.36 2.65 -0.05
N ALA A 114 13.98 2.58 -1.32
CA ALA A 114 12.70 3.04 -1.82
C ALA A 114 11.53 2.27 -1.16
N ARG A 115 11.65 0.94 -1.09
CA ARG A 115 10.67 0.07 -0.42
C ARG A 115 10.56 0.38 1.08
N MET A 116 11.70 0.51 1.77
CA MET A 116 11.73 0.86 3.20
C MET A 116 11.08 2.23 3.44
N ARG A 117 11.39 3.21 2.59
CA ARG A 117 10.81 4.56 2.66
C ARG A 117 9.29 4.53 2.45
N TYR A 118 8.78 3.71 1.52
CA TYR A 118 7.35 3.52 1.36
C TYR A 118 6.73 2.82 2.58
N ALA A 119 7.30 1.71 3.05
CA ALA A 119 6.79 0.95 4.19
C ALA A 119 6.68 1.79 5.47
N LEU A 120 7.65 2.68 5.71
CA LEU A 120 7.68 3.60 6.85
C LEU A 120 6.91 4.91 6.59
N SER A 121 6.38 5.13 5.40
CA SER A 121 5.54 6.29 5.13
C SER A 121 4.19 6.17 5.85
N PRO A 122 3.52 7.28 6.18
CA PRO A 122 2.18 7.23 6.79
C PRO A 122 1.20 6.39 5.96
N MET A 123 1.31 6.47 4.62
CA MET A 123 0.47 5.69 3.71
C MET A 123 0.81 4.20 3.74
N GLY A 124 2.09 3.84 3.77
CA GLY A 124 2.54 2.46 3.89
C GLY A 124 2.11 1.81 5.22
N ILE A 125 2.16 2.57 6.31
CA ILE A 125 1.70 2.11 7.64
C ILE A 125 0.18 1.89 7.63
N ILE A 126 -0.61 2.80 7.06
CA ILE A 126 -2.07 2.66 6.93
C ILE A 126 -2.40 1.43 6.08
N ASP A 127 -1.70 1.22 4.96
CA ASP A 127 -1.88 0.06 4.10
C ASP A 127 -1.53 -1.24 4.83
N LEU A 128 -0.45 -1.26 5.61
CA LEU A 128 -0.04 -2.40 6.43
C LEU A 128 -1.10 -2.73 7.48
N LEU A 129 -1.56 -1.75 8.25
CA LEU A 129 -2.59 -1.92 9.27
C LEU A 129 -3.94 -2.35 8.68
N ALA A 130 -4.21 -2.06 7.41
CA ALA A 130 -5.44 -2.46 6.76
C ALA A 130 -5.56 -3.98 6.56
N PHE A 131 -4.46 -4.71 6.34
CA PHE A 131 -4.52 -6.15 6.08
C PHE A 131 -3.91 -7.02 7.19
N ALA A 132 -2.87 -6.53 7.89
CA ALA A 132 -2.11 -7.33 8.85
C ALA A 132 -2.99 -7.98 9.94
N PRO A 133 -3.96 -7.29 10.58
CA PRO A 133 -4.79 -7.90 11.62
C PRO A 133 -5.64 -9.06 11.10
N GLY A 134 -6.12 -8.98 9.85
CA GLY A 134 -6.90 -10.05 9.25
C GLY A 134 -6.06 -11.31 8.97
N LEU A 135 -4.81 -11.15 8.58
CA LEU A 135 -3.91 -12.28 8.34
C LEU A 135 -3.32 -12.85 9.64
N LEU A 136 -3.11 -12.01 10.66
CA LEU A 136 -2.60 -12.48 11.96
C LEU A 136 -3.49 -13.55 12.59
N VAL A 137 -4.80 -13.47 12.40
CA VAL A 137 -5.78 -14.45 12.90
C VAL A 137 -5.49 -15.87 12.38
N LEU A 138 -4.83 -16.00 11.22
CA LEU A 138 -4.49 -17.30 10.64
C LEU A 138 -3.26 -17.94 11.30
N PHE A 139 -2.39 -17.15 11.94
CA PHE A 139 -1.08 -17.60 12.42
C PHE A 139 -0.98 -17.66 13.94
N VAL A 140 -1.86 -16.96 14.66
CA VAL A 140 -1.80 -16.85 16.12
C VAL A 140 -3.10 -17.36 16.73
N PRO A 141 -3.08 -18.27 17.71
CA PRO A 141 -4.26 -18.64 18.47
C PRO A 141 -4.77 -17.41 19.23
N VAL A 142 -5.93 -16.91 18.80
CA VAL A 142 -6.46 -15.61 19.25
C VAL A 142 -7.34 -15.79 20.47
N SER A 143 -7.01 -15.10 21.54
CA SER A 143 -7.90 -14.91 22.68
C SER A 143 -9.07 -13.97 22.31
N SER A 144 -10.17 -14.02 23.07
CA SER A 144 -11.34 -13.16 22.85
C SER A 144 -10.98 -11.65 22.89
N SER A 145 -10.04 -11.25 23.74
CA SER A 145 -9.55 -9.87 23.82
C SER A 145 -8.77 -9.46 22.56
N MET A 146 -7.97 -10.36 21.98
CA MET A 146 -7.27 -10.11 20.73
C MET A 146 -8.24 -10.03 19.54
N LEU A 147 -9.31 -10.80 19.53
CA LEU A 147 -10.36 -10.68 18.52
C LEU A 147 -11.03 -9.30 18.55
N ASN A 148 -11.32 -8.79 19.76
CA ASN A 148 -11.89 -7.46 19.91
C ASN A 148 -10.92 -6.35 19.46
N ALA A 149 -9.65 -6.46 19.84
CA ALA A 149 -8.62 -5.54 19.35
C ALA A 149 -8.49 -5.59 17.82
N ALA A 150 -8.48 -6.78 17.22
CA ALA A 150 -8.43 -6.95 15.78
C ALA A 150 -9.66 -6.32 15.06
N ARG A 151 -10.85 -6.35 15.66
CA ARG A 151 -12.04 -5.66 15.13
C ARG A 151 -11.85 -4.15 15.12
N ILE A 152 -11.33 -3.56 16.22
CA ILE A 152 -11.07 -2.12 16.30
C ILE A 152 -10.02 -1.71 15.27
N ILE A 153 -8.94 -2.48 15.13
CA ILE A 153 -7.88 -2.19 14.15
C ILE A 153 -8.42 -2.31 12.71
N ARG A 154 -9.39 -3.16 12.43
CA ARG A 154 -10.06 -3.21 11.11
C ARG A 154 -10.70 -1.87 10.74
N LEU A 155 -11.15 -1.06 11.73
CA LEU A 155 -11.69 0.29 11.49
C LEU A 155 -10.62 1.25 10.94
N VAL A 156 -9.33 0.99 11.19
CA VAL A 156 -8.23 1.76 10.58
C VAL A 156 -8.28 1.70 9.05
N ARG A 157 -8.89 0.65 8.48
CA ARG A 157 -9.14 0.58 7.02
C ARG A 157 -9.94 1.77 6.50
N LEU A 158 -10.82 2.35 7.34
CA LEU A 158 -11.60 3.55 6.97
C LEU A 158 -10.70 4.76 6.71
N ILE A 159 -9.53 4.84 7.34
CA ILE A 159 -8.57 5.91 7.07
C ILE A 159 -8.06 5.83 5.62
N LYS A 160 -8.01 4.62 5.02
CA LYS A 160 -7.70 4.46 3.58
C LYS A 160 -8.70 5.20 2.67
N LEU A 161 -9.95 5.37 3.11
CA LEU A 161 -10.95 6.15 2.36
C LEU A 161 -10.46 7.56 2.03
N SER A 162 -9.72 8.20 2.93
CA SER A 162 -9.17 9.54 2.72
C SER A 162 -8.26 9.62 1.48
N ARG A 163 -7.61 8.53 1.11
CA ARG A 163 -6.77 8.43 -0.08
C ARG A 163 -7.60 8.46 -1.35
N TYR A 164 -8.68 7.67 -1.39
CA TYR A 164 -9.53 7.53 -2.56
C TYR A 164 -10.42 8.76 -2.76
N MET A 165 -10.92 9.35 -1.66
CA MET A 165 -11.71 10.58 -1.69
C MET A 165 -10.93 11.76 -2.31
N ARG A 166 -9.62 11.86 -2.08
CA ARG A 166 -8.78 12.91 -2.69
C ARG A 166 -8.62 12.73 -4.21
N GLY A 167 -8.65 11.49 -4.70
CA GLY A 167 -8.58 11.18 -6.13
C GLY A 167 -9.89 11.42 -6.89
N LEU A 168 -11.04 11.40 -6.21
CA LEU A 168 -12.36 11.60 -6.80
C LEU A 168 -12.81 13.07 -6.86
N ARG A 169 -12.14 13.97 -6.12
CA ARG A 169 -12.46 15.41 -6.05
C ARG A 169 -11.73 16.27 -7.10
N SER A 170 -10.90 15.69 -7.91
CA SER A 170 -10.19 16.33 -9.03
C SER A 170 -10.70 15.74 -10.35
#